data_ef56b6685f8e55fb3e2c7c1f50ea63a6
#
_entry.id   ef56b6685f8e55fb3e2c7c1f50ea63a6
#
_cell.length_a   1.000
_cell.length_b   1.000
_cell.length_c   1.000
_cell.angle_alpha   90.00
_cell.angle_beta   90.00
_cell.angle_gamma   90.00
#
_symmetry.space_group_name_H-M   'P 1'
#
loop_
_entity.id
_entity.type
_entity.pdbx_description
1 polymer ?
#
loop_
_entity_poly.entity_id
_entity_poly.type
_entity_poly.pdbx_seq_one_letter_code
_entity_poly.pdbx_strand_id
1 'polypeptide(L)'
;MAFNIYDESLTRVGEIRTVISSTWEEKFADKGICQLVVANSEAASKLLLPGRFVGKNDKSTLWQIKTKEKREGELWINGFTANYSLLDDRVYDGIHTSNVVADDLRAAVIGKRAPGIVALAADRELTGSVVSEHTYPTLFELSKDLCGSVDYGFRFVHDRAAKKLLFDVFAGQEQSNAKFSEAFGNLANLVLQQSDADFKNVAFVGGEGDGSERIFVVCGDTTAEGLARHELFVDARDLRKENGQTQTAYEDILKERGLQKLNEHNRKLSVTFDVDPADFGTAYSLGDTVCCILPEDGLKLFVRVIAFEETIEDNRTALSLTIGTPVIQTIGGNK
;
A
#
# COMPACT_ATOMS: atom_id res chain seq x y z
N MET A 1 -2.57 -9.97 -25.57
CA MET A 1 -3.02 -9.94 -24.14
C MET A 1 -4.46 -9.47 -24.12
N ALA A 2 -5.32 -9.93 -23.18
CA ALA A 2 -6.73 -9.54 -23.11
C ALA A 2 -7.08 -8.99 -21.73
N PHE A 3 -7.79 -7.86 -21.71
CA PHE A 3 -8.39 -7.27 -20.52
C PHE A 3 -9.85 -7.69 -20.45
N ASN A 4 -10.20 -8.44 -19.41
CA ASN A 4 -11.57 -8.88 -19.17
C ASN A 4 -12.31 -7.78 -18.42
N ILE A 5 -13.53 -7.51 -18.83
CA ILE A 5 -14.38 -6.50 -18.21
C ILE A 5 -15.52 -7.22 -17.48
N TYR A 6 -15.71 -6.83 -16.23
CA TYR A 6 -16.73 -7.38 -15.34
C TYR A 6 -17.70 -6.27 -14.91
N ASP A 7 -18.96 -6.63 -14.73
CA ASP A 7 -19.95 -5.74 -14.15
C ASP A 7 -19.83 -5.69 -12.59
N GLU A 8 -20.71 -4.95 -11.96
CA GLU A 8 -20.75 -4.78 -10.50
C GLU A 8 -21.04 -6.10 -9.75
N SER A 9 -21.56 -7.12 -10.42
CA SER A 9 -21.78 -8.46 -9.88
C SER A 9 -20.60 -9.42 -10.13
N LEU A 10 -19.49 -8.92 -10.68
CA LEU A 10 -18.34 -9.68 -11.13
C LEU A 10 -18.65 -10.70 -12.24
N THR A 11 -19.74 -10.48 -12.97
CA THR A 11 -20.01 -11.24 -14.18
C THR A 11 -19.21 -10.64 -15.34
N ARG A 12 -18.48 -11.49 -16.07
CA ARG A 12 -17.72 -11.04 -17.25
C ARG A 12 -18.68 -10.61 -18.36
N VAL A 13 -18.61 -9.34 -18.75
CA VAL A 13 -19.48 -8.73 -19.78
C VAL A 13 -18.79 -8.53 -21.12
N GLY A 14 -17.48 -8.73 -21.18
CA GLY A 14 -16.72 -8.63 -22.42
C GLY A 14 -15.21 -8.63 -22.19
N GLU A 15 -14.48 -8.36 -23.29
CA GLU A 15 -13.03 -8.24 -23.26
C GLU A 15 -12.53 -7.17 -24.24
N ILE A 16 -11.38 -6.58 -23.90
CA ILE A 16 -10.59 -5.70 -24.77
C ILE A 16 -9.29 -6.43 -25.12
N ARG A 17 -9.06 -6.67 -26.41
CA ARG A 17 -7.88 -7.39 -26.89
C ARG A 17 -6.79 -6.49 -27.45
N THR A 18 -7.20 -5.34 -27.98
CA THR A 18 -6.27 -4.38 -28.56
C THR A 18 -6.26 -3.12 -27.72
N VAL A 19 -5.10 -2.77 -27.19
CA VAL A 19 -4.86 -1.57 -26.41
C VAL A 19 -3.81 -0.72 -27.12
N ILE A 20 -3.91 0.59 -26.97
CA ILE A 20 -2.87 1.53 -27.40
C ILE A 20 -1.80 1.54 -26.33
N SER A 21 -2.22 1.73 -25.09
CA SER A 21 -1.35 1.63 -23.93
C SER A 21 -2.12 1.18 -22.69
N SER A 22 -1.41 0.64 -21.72
CA SER A 22 -1.97 0.40 -20.38
C SER A 22 -0.91 0.52 -19.30
N THR A 23 -1.33 0.97 -18.14
CA THR A 23 -0.57 0.96 -16.89
C THR A 23 -1.35 0.17 -15.86
N TRP A 24 -0.68 -0.77 -15.19
CA TRP A 24 -1.23 -1.58 -14.12
C TRP A 24 -0.29 -1.52 -12.93
N GLU A 25 -0.63 -0.71 -11.95
CA GLU A 25 0.13 -0.59 -10.71
C GLU A 25 -0.58 -1.33 -9.57
N GLU A 26 0.18 -2.08 -8.77
CA GLU A 26 -0.27 -2.63 -7.50
C GLU A 26 0.74 -2.26 -6.40
N LYS A 27 0.22 -1.97 -5.20
CA LYS A 27 1.03 -1.63 -4.02
C LYS A 27 0.73 -2.58 -2.87
N PHE A 28 1.74 -2.82 -2.05
CA PHE A 28 1.69 -3.75 -0.93
C PHE A 28 0.65 -3.34 0.12
N ALA A 29 0.68 -2.07 0.54
CA ALA A 29 -0.21 -1.52 1.56
C ALA A 29 -0.79 -0.16 1.15
N ASP A 30 -1.02 0.05 -0.15
CA ASP A 30 -1.57 1.31 -0.67
C ASP A 30 -2.41 1.05 -1.93
N LYS A 31 -2.98 2.11 -2.49
CA LYS A 31 -3.74 2.09 -3.74
C LYS A 31 -2.80 2.00 -4.94
N GLY A 32 -3.13 1.12 -5.87
CA GLY A 32 -2.54 1.14 -7.21
C GLY A 32 -3.38 1.99 -8.16
N ILE A 33 -2.70 2.67 -9.10
CA ILE A 33 -3.31 3.48 -10.16
C ILE A 33 -3.27 2.67 -11.45
N CYS A 34 -4.38 2.63 -12.16
CA CYS A 34 -4.49 1.87 -13.40
C CYS A 34 -5.04 2.74 -14.51
N GLN A 35 -4.48 2.58 -15.70
CA GLN A 35 -4.92 3.27 -16.91
C GLN A 35 -5.02 2.28 -18.07
N LEU A 36 -6.00 2.50 -18.93
CA LEU A 36 -6.18 1.76 -20.18
C LEU A 36 -6.56 2.75 -21.28
N VAL A 37 -5.77 2.79 -22.35
CA VAL A 37 -6.04 3.59 -23.54
C VAL A 37 -6.37 2.66 -24.70
N VAL A 38 -7.52 2.86 -25.30
CA VAL A 38 -7.99 2.05 -26.43
C VAL A 38 -8.54 2.93 -27.54
N ALA A 39 -8.58 2.41 -28.75
CA ALA A 39 -9.27 3.09 -29.85
C ALA A 39 -10.76 3.26 -29.51
N ASN A 40 -11.29 4.45 -29.75
CA ASN A 40 -12.70 4.74 -29.53
C ASN A 40 -13.56 4.03 -30.57
N SER A 41 -14.32 3.05 -30.09
CA SER A 41 -15.35 2.36 -30.85
C SER A 41 -16.65 2.33 -30.04
N GLU A 42 -17.77 2.12 -30.71
CA GLU A 42 -19.06 1.99 -30.04
C GLU A 42 -19.05 0.83 -29.02
N ALA A 43 -18.45 -0.31 -29.41
CA ALA A 43 -18.32 -1.48 -28.56
C ALA A 43 -17.47 -1.19 -27.30
N ALA A 44 -16.26 -0.62 -27.48
CA ALA A 44 -15.42 -0.24 -26.37
C ALA A 44 -16.07 0.81 -25.46
N SER A 45 -16.76 1.78 -26.08
CA SER A 45 -17.46 2.83 -25.32
C SER A 45 -18.61 2.31 -24.48
N LYS A 46 -19.36 1.30 -24.96
CA LYS A 46 -20.42 0.62 -24.18
C LYS A 46 -19.87 -0.34 -23.14
N LEU A 47 -18.68 -0.88 -23.38
CA LEU A 47 -18.06 -1.87 -22.50
C LEU A 47 -17.31 -1.22 -21.34
N LEU A 48 -16.57 -0.13 -21.57
CA LEU A 48 -15.74 0.55 -20.59
C LEU A 48 -16.53 1.67 -19.90
N LEU A 49 -17.26 1.32 -18.83
CA LEU A 49 -18.09 2.26 -18.07
C LEU A 49 -17.55 2.40 -16.63
N PRO A 50 -17.64 3.59 -16.02
CA PRO A 50 -17.37 3.77 -14.60
C PRO A 50 -18.19 2.77 -13.75
N GLY A 51 -17.55 2.27 -12.67
CA GLY A 51 -18.11 1.24 -11.80
C GLY A 51 -17.75 -0.20 -12.21
N ARG A 52 -17.47 -0.46 -13.48
CA ARG A 52 -17.03 -1.78 -13.93
C ARG A 52 -15.62 -2.10 -13.51
N PHE A 53 -15.32 -3.41 -13.43
CA PHE A 53 -13.99 -3.89 -13.09
C PHE A 53 -13.24 -4.38 -14.32
N VAL A 54 -11.93 -4.21 -14.28
CA VAL A 54 -10.99 -4.68 -15.29
C VAL A 54 -10.06 -5.70 -14.66
N GLY A 55 -9.83 -6.81 -15.34
CA GLY A 55 -8.92 -7.85 -14.92
C GLY A 55 -8.12 -8.42 -16.09
N LYS A 56 -6.96 -8.99 -15.80
CA LYS A 56 -6.11 -9.73 -16.73
C LYS A 56 -6.10 -11.20 -16.36
N ASN A 57 -5.83 -12.10 -17.33
CA ASN A 57 -5.80 -13.54 -17.06
C ASN A 57 -4.64 -13.94 -16.15
N ASP A 58 -3.52 -13.25 -16.24
CA ASP A 58 -2.29 -13.43 -15.50
C ASP A 58 -2.28 -12.70 -14.15
N LYS A 59 -3.32 -11.94 -13.81
CA LYS A 59 -3.47 -11.23 -12.55
C LYS A 59 -4.61 -11.81 -11.71
N SER A 60 -4.39 -11.89 -10.42
CA SER A 60 -5.42 -12.30 -9.45
C SER A 60 -6.19 -11.13 -8.86
N THR A 61 -5.80 -9.91 -9.16
CA THR A 61 -6.44 -8.67 -8.69
C THR A 61 -7.30 -8.06 -9.80
N LEU A 62 -8.19 -7.17 -9.39
CA LEU A 62 -8.96 -6.33 -10.32
C LEU A 62 -8.74 -4.87 -9.97
N TRP A 63 -8.96 -3.99 -10.95
CA TRP A 63 -9.14 -2.58 -10.69
C TRP A 63 -10.52 -2.11 -11.17
N GLN A 64 -11.05 -1.06 -10.54
CA GLN A 64 -12.35 -0.49 -10.88
C GLN A 64 -12.18 0.78 -11.70
N ILE A 65 -12.94 0.87 -12.79
CA ILE A 65 -13.00 2.07 -13.63
C ILE A 65 -13.65 3.20 -12.83
N LYS A 66 -12.96 4.31 -12.65
CA LYS A 66 -13.48 5.53 -12.00
C LYS A 66 -13.77 6.63 -13.00
N THR A 67 -12.93 6.78 -14.02
CA THR A 67 -13.14 7.81 -15.04
C THR A 67 -13.00 7.25 -16.44
N LYS A 68 -13.75 7.84 -17.35
CA LYS A 68 -13.71 7.59 -18.80
C LYS A 68 -13.69 8.92 -19.52
N GLU A 69 -12.67 9.13 -20.31
CA GLU A 69 -12.51 10.32 -21.11
C GLU A 69 -12.40 9.96 -22.58
N LYS A 70 -13.03 10.72 -23.45
CA LYS A 70 -12.92 10.58 -24.90
C LYS A 70 -12.05 11.70 -25.44
N ARG A 71 -10.96 11.32 -26.11
CA ARG A 71 -10.03 12.24 -26.81
C ARG A 71 -9.88 11.76 -28.24
N GLU A 72 -9.80 12.64 -29.20
CA GLU A 72 -9.47 12.44 -30.63
C GLU A 72 -9.31 10.98 -31.14
N GLY A 73 -10.38 10.20 -31.09
CA GLY A 73 -10.34 8.81 -31.58
C GLY A 73 -9.95 7.77 -30.51
N GLU A 74 -9.68 8.19 -29.29
CA GLU A 74 -9.29 7.32 -28.17
C GLU A 74 -10.26 7.41 -26.98
N LEU A 75 -10.26 6.33 -26.20
CA LEU A 75 -10.88 6.28 -24.87
C LEU A 75 -9.77 6.11 -23.82
N TRP A 76 -9.70 7.04 -22.90
CA TRP A 76 -8.82 7.03 -21.75
C TRP A 76 -9.61 6.61 -20.52
N ILE A 77 -9.24 5.49 -19.96
CA ILE A 77 -9.94 4.85 -18.85
C ILE A 77 -8.98 4.82 -17.67
N ASN A 78 -9.36 5.44 -16.56
CA ASN A 78 -8.55 5.43 -15.35
C ASN A 78 -9.33 4.83 -14.18
N GLY A 79 -8.61 4.26 -13.24
CA GLY A 79 -9.17 3.67 -12.06
C GLY A 79 -8.13 3.30 -11.02
N PHE A 80 -8.59 2.63 -10.00
CA PHE A 80 -7.78 2.19 -8.88
C PHE A 80 -7.99 0.71 -8.62
N THR A 81 -7.00 0.07 -8.03
CA THR A 81 -7.12 -1.31 -7.55
C THR A 81 -8.33 -1.47 -6.61
N ALA A 82 -8.93 -2.64 -6.62
CA ALA A 82 -10.18 -2.91 -5.93
C ALA A 82 -10.10 -2.67 -4.41
N ASN A 83 -8.91 -2.84 -3.78
CA ASN A 83 -8.71 -2.55 -2.37
C ASN A 83 -9.03 -1.08 -2.05
N TYR A 84 -8.51 -0.13 -2.83
CA TYR A 84 -8.87 1.29 -2.64
C TYR A 84 -10.34 1.53 -2.99
N SER A 85 -10.75 1.13 -4.20
CA SER A 85 -12.07 1.47 -4.73
C SER A 85 -13.26 0.98 -3.88
N LEU A 86 -13.08 -0.10 -3.12
CA LEU A 86 -14.13 -0.69 -2.28
C LEU A 86 -14.02 -0.29 -0.81
N LEU A 87 -12.82 -0.08 -0.31
CA LEU A 87 -12.60 0.21 1.11
C LEU A 87 -12.67 1.71 1.42
N ASP A 88 -12.27 2.57 0.48
CA ASP A 88 -12.28 4.02 0.67
C ASP A 88 -13.71 4.59 0.73
N ASP A 89 -14.67 3.94 0.07
CA ASP A 89 -16.09 4.29 0.10
C ASP A 89 -16.80 3.80 1.38
N ARG A 90 -16.09 3.26 2.37
CA ARG A 90 -16.66 2.69 3.60
C ARG A 90 -16.00 3.26 4.84
N VAL A 91 -16.79 3.89 5.68
CA VAL A 91 -16.33 4.44 6.96
C VAL A 91 -16.44 3.36 8.04
N TYR A 92 -15.37 3.16 8.79
CA TYR A 92 -15.37 2.34 9.98
C TYR A 92 -16.00 3.13 11.12
N ASP A 93 -17.04 2.59 11.77
CA ASP A 93 -17.84 3.26 12.80
C ASP A 93 -17.53 2.78 14.22
N GLY A 94 -16.39 2.14 14.39
CA GLY A 94 -15.89 1.68 15.68
C GLY A 94 -14.69 2.49 16.17
N ILE A 95 -14.40 2.34 17.45
CA ILE A 95 -13.11 2.68 18.03
C ILE A 95 -12.27 1.41 17.97
N HIS A 96 -11.13 1.49 17.31
CA HIS A 96 -10.22 0.36 17.24
C HIS A 96 -9.31 0.37 18.47
N THR A 97 -9.31 -0.71 19.21
CA THR A 97 -8.40 -0.94 20.33
C THR A 97 -7.79 -2.32 20.20
N SER A 98 -6.50 -2.38 20.23
CA SER A 98 -5.54 -3.50 20.28
C SER A 98 -6.08 -4.93 20.07
N ASN A 99 -5.84 -5.46 18.87
CA ASN A 99 -5.97 -6.87 18.56
C ASN A 99 -4.96 -7.28 17.50
N VAL A 100 -5.03 -8.54 17.05
CA VAL A 100 -4.31 -9.00 15.88
C VAL A 100 -4.84 -8.26 14.64
N VAL A 101 -3.95 -7.51 13.97
CA VAL A 101 -4.32 -6.63 12.86
C VAL A 101 -5.10 -7.34 11.75
N ALA A 102 -4.67 -8.56 11.39
CA ALA A 102 -5.33 -9.33 10.34
C ALA A 102 -6.78 -9.67 10.71
N ASP A 103 -7.03 -10.10 11.95
CA ASP A 103 -8.36 -10.47 12.44
C ASP A 103 -9.29 -9.26 12.48
N ASP A 104 -8.79 -8.14 12.98
CA ASP A 104 -9.57 -6.91 13.06
C ASP A 104 -9.98 -6.38 11.69
N LEU A 105 -9.05 -6.34 10.74
CA LEU A 105 -9.36 -5.90 9.38
C LEU A 105 -10.32 -6.86 8.68
N ARG A 106 -10.16 -8.17 8.85
CA ARG A 106 -11.07 -9.17 8.31
C ARG A 106 -12.49 -8.99 8.87
N ALA A 107 -12.60 -8.77 10.17
CA ALA A 107 -13.88 -8.48 10.83
C ALA A 107 -14.50 -7.15 10.36
N ALA A 108 -13.71 -6.10 10.25
CA ALA A 108 -14.15 -4.78 9.79
C ALA A 108 -14.67 -4.82 8.35
N VAL A 109 -13.94 -5.48 7.45
CA VAL A 109 -14.29 -5.55 6.02
C VAL A 109 -15.52 -6.41 5.77
N ILE A 110 -15.67 -7.57 6.46
CA ILE A 110 -16.83 -8.44 6.27
C ILE A 110 -18.07 -7.96 7.02
N GLY A 111 -17.91 -7.06 7.96
CA GLY A 111 -18.98 -6.49 8.76
C GLY A 111 -20.08 -5.84 7.91
N LYS A 112 -20.97 -5.09 8.52
CA LYS A 112 -22.20 -4.53 7.91
C LYS A 112 -22.00 -3.66 6.66
N ARG A 113 -20.76 -3.32 6.33
CA ARG A 113 -20.44 -2.38 5.24
C ARG A 113 -19.83 -3.03 4.00
N ALA A 114 -19.49 -4.32 4.07
CA ALA A 114 -18.92 -5.01 2.91
C ALA A 114 -19.98 -5.16 1.78
N PRO A 115 -19.62 -4.87 0.53
CA PRO A 115 -20.47 -5.20 -0.61
C PRO A 115 -20.75 -6.71 -0.69
N GLY A 116 -21.90 -7.10 -1.22
CA GLY A 116 -22.26 -8.51 -1.38
C GLY A 116 -21.31 -9.37 -2.22
N ILE A 117 -20.43 -8.73 -2.99
CA ILE A 117 -19.36 -9.37 -3.79
C ILE A 117 -18.09 -9.64 -2.98
N VAL A 118 -17.96 -9.11 -1.76
CA VAL A 118 -16.78 -9.30 -0.91
C VAL A 118 -16.91 -10.55 -0.06
N ALA A 119 -15.80 -11.26 0.11
CA ALA A 119 -15.63 -12.37 1.05
C ALA A 119 -14.21 -12.34 1.63
N LEU A 120 -13.89 -13.21 2.57
CA LEU A 120 -12.55 -13.34 3.13
C LEU A 120 -11.74 -14.40 2.38
N ALA A 121 -10.48 -14.13 2.14
CA ALA A 121 -9.49 -15.13 1.75
C ALA A 121 -9.26 -16.11 2.92
N ALA A 122 -8.56 -17.22 2.64
CA ALA A 122 -8.11 -18.12 3.69
C ALA A 122 -7.29 -17.38 4.74
N ASP A 123 -7.44 -17.73 6.01
CA ASP A 123 -6.66 -17.14 7.07
C ASP A 123 -5.18 -17.52 6.92
N ARG A 124 -4.30 -16.55 7.12
CA ARG A 124 -2.84 -16.75 7.06
C ARG A 124 -2.21 -16.86 8.44
N GLU A 125 -3.02 -16.87 9.50
CA GLU A 125 -2.58 -17.00 10.89
C GLU A 125 -1.52 -15.93 11.28
N LEU A 126 -1.69 -14.70 10.76
CA LEU A 126 -0.79 -13.58 11.03
C LEU A 126 -1.02 -13.08 12.46
N THR A 127 0.06 -12.89 13.22
CA THR A 127 0.02 -12.58 14.66
C THR A 127 0.40 -11.14 15.01
N GLY A 128 0.75 -10.31 14.03
CA GLY A 128 1.12 -8.91 14.26
C GLY A 128 -0.03 -8.15 14.90
N SER A 129 0.28 -7.46 15.99
CA SER A 129 -0.70 -6.68 16.76
C SER A 129 -0.22 -5.27 17.01
N VAL A 130 -1.15 -4.34 17.10
CA VAL A 130 -0.88 -2.93 17.39
C VAL A 130 -1.98 -2.37 18.28
N VAL A 131 -1.60 -1.46 19.16
CA VAL A 131 -2.56 -0.65 19.93
C VAL A 131 -2.71 0.67 19.20
N SER A 132 -3.89 0.91 18.64
CA SER A 132 -4.17 2.16 17.94
C SER A 132 -5.63 2.54 18.12
N GLU A 133 -5.90 3.83 18.10
CA GLU A 133 -7.24 4.37 18.13
C GLU A 133 -7.50 5.13 16.83
N HIS A 134 -8.59 4.79 16.18
CA HIS A 134 -9.04 5.43 14.94
C HIS A 134 -10.48 5.87 15.10
N THR A 135 -10.77 7.12 14.77
CA THR A 135 -12.10 7.69 14.87
C THR A 135 -12.67 7.91 13.48
N TYR A 136 -13.61 7.06 13.07
CA TYR A 136 -14.29 7.12 11.78
C TYR A 136 -13.37 7.20 10.54
N PRO A 137 -12.28 6.43 10.47
CA PRO A 137 -11.47 6.37 9.25
C PRO A 137 -12.25 5.66 8.14
N THR A 138 -11.83 5.82 6.88
CA THR A 138 -12.26 4.88 5.86
C THR A 138 -11.68 3.50 6.13
N LEU A 139 -12.30 2.43 5.64
CA LEU A 139 -11.72 1.09 5.78
C LEU A 139 -10.36 1.00 5.06
N PHE A 140 -10.14 1.81 4.03
CA PHE A 140 -8.87 1.88 3.34
C PHE A 140 -7.78 2.50 4.22
N GLU A 141 -8.05 3.67 4.82
CA GLU A 141 -7.13 4.33 5.75
C GLU A 141 -6.82 3.43 6.95
N LEU A 142 -7.84 2.82 7.55
CA LEU A 142 -7.67 1.86 8.64
C LEU A 142 -6.77 0.69 8.22
N SER A 143 -7.01 0.10 7.05
CA SER A 143 -6.20 -1.02 6.54
C SER A 143 -4.76 -0.60 6.29
N LYS A 144 -4.56 0.59 5.72
CA LYS A 144 -3.23 1.13 5.43
C LYS A 144 -2.43 1.36 6.72
N ASP A 145 -3.03 2.01 7.70
CA ASP A 145 -2.36 2.36 8.96
C ASP A 145 -2.04 1.11 9.79
N LEU A 146 -3.00 0.20 9.93
CA LEU A 146 -2.81 -1.02 10.71
C LEU A 146 -1.81 -1.96 10.03
N CYS A 147 -1.94 -2.21 8.74
CA CYS A 147 -0.99 -3.04 7.99
C CYS A 147 0.41 -2.42 7.99
N GLY A 148 0.52 -1.10 7.81
CA GLY A 148 1.79 -0.38 7.85
C GLY A 148 2.50 -0.51 9.20
N SER A 149 1.76 -0.57 10.30
CA SER A 149 2.32 -0.71 11.66
C SER A 149 2.93 -2.08 11.93
N VAL A 150 2.50 -3.14 11.24
CA VAL A 150 2.97 -4.53 11.43
C VAL A 150 3.64 -5.11 10.19
N ASP A 151 3.91 -4.25 9.20
CA ASP A 151 4.59 -4.62 7.94
C ASP A 151 3.83 -5.68 7.13
N TYR A 152 2.50 -5.56 7.06
CA TYR A 152 1.62 -6.39 6.24
C TYR A 152 1.13 -5.62 5.01
N GLY A 153 0.68 -6.38 4.02
CA GLY A 153 -0.05 -5.88 2.87
C GLY A 153 -1.51 -6.29 2.89
N PHE A 154 -2.32 -5.63 2.08
CA PHE A 154 -3.71 -6.01 1.89
C PHE A 154 -4.16 -5.83 0.43
N ARG A 155 -5.04 -6.72 -0.02
CA ARG A 155 -5.55 -6.73 -1.39
C ARG A 155 -6.90 -7.42 -1.48
N PHE A 156 -7.54 -7.30 -2.63
CA PHE A 156 -8.63 -8.17 -3.03
C PHE A 156 -8.17 -9.14 -4.12
N VAL A 157 -8.33 -10.43 -3.86
CA VAL A 157 -8.08 -11.50 -4.83
C VAL A 157 -9.40 -11.88 -5.50
N HIS A 158 -9.41 -11.90 -6.81
CA HIS A 158 -10.60 -12.24 -7.59
C HIS A 158 -10.80 -13.76 -7.68
N ASP A 159 -11.78 -14.28 -6.97
CA ASP A 159 -12.31 -15.61 -7.19
C ASP A 159 -13.33 -15.59 -8.33
N ARG A 160 -12.85 -16.00 -9.51
CA ARG A 160 -13.67 -16.01 -10.74
C ARG A 160 -14.82 -17.00 -10.68
N ALA A 161 -14.63 -18.12 -10.00
CA ALA A 161 -15.63 -19.18 -9.89
C ALA A 161 -16.77 -18.77 -8.96
N ALA A 162 -16.42 -18.25 -7.80
CA ALA A 162 -17.41 -17.76 -6.83
C ALA A 162 -17.95 -16.36 -7.15
N LYS A 163 -17.37 -15.66 -8.12
CA LYS A 163 -17.64 -14.24 -8.42
C LYS A 163 -17.53 -13.38 -7.16
N LYS A 164 -16.41 -13.51 -6.45
CA LYS A 164 -16.11 -12.78 -5.22
C LYS A 164 -14.76 -12.09 -5.31
N LEU A 165 -14.64 -11.03 -4.56
CA LEU A 165 -13.39 -10.38 -4.21
C LEU A 165 -13.03 -10.80 -2.79
N LEU A 166 -11.99 -11.60 -2.67
CA LEU A 166 -11.55 -12.15 -1.39
C LEU A 166 -10.57 -11.16 -0.75
N PHE A 167 -10.95 -10.59 0.38
CA PHE A 167 -10.06 -9.72 1.16
C PHE A 167 -8.96 -10.56 1.80
N ASP A 168 -7.72 -10.24 1.46
CA ASP A 168 -6.51 -10.95 1.84
C ASP A 168 -5.54 -9.97 2.53
N VAL A 169 -5.23 -10.23 3.80
CA VAL A 169 -4.12 -9.58 4.52
C VAL A 169 -2.95 -10.56 4.50
N PHE A 170 -1.78 -10.10 4.08
CA PHE A 170 -0.64 -10.97 3.85
C PHE A 170 0.68 -10.33 4.27
N ALA A 171 1.62 -11.14 4.70
CA ALA A 171 3.02 -10.79 4.84
C ALA A 171 3.80 -11.29 3.63
N GLY A 172 4.80 -10.54 3.22
CA GLY A 172 5.76 -11.02 2.22
C GLY A 172 6.73 -12.02 2.83
N GLN A 173 7.45 -12.72 1.97
CA GLN A 173 8.47 -13.70 2.35
C GLN A 173 9.86 -13.17 2.03
N GLU A 174 10.88 -13.69 2.73
CA GLU A 174 12.26 -13.41 2.38
C GLU A 174 12.68 -14.30 1.19
N GLN A 175 12.99 -13.65 0.07
CA GLN A 175 13.48 -14.28 -1.16
C GLN A 175 14.97 -14.01 -1.32
N SER A 176 15.79 -14.62 -0.47
CA SER A 176 17.25 -14.38 -0.43
C SER A 176 17.96 -14.76 -1.75
N ASN A 177 17.34 -15.59 -2.58
CA ASN A 177 17.84 -15.98 -3.90
C ASN A 177 17.48 -14.99 -5.01
N ALA A 178 16.44 -14.15 -4.82
CA ALA A 178 16.10 -13.08 -5.74
C ALA A 178 17.09 -11.93 -5.56
N LYS A 179 18.14 -11.91 -6.39
CA LYS A 179 19.24 -10.92 -6.33
C LYS A 179 19.22 -10.07 -7.59
N PHE A 180 19.19 -8.77 -7.40
CA PHE A 180 19.20 -7.79 -8.46
C PHE A 180 20.50 -7.01 -8.46
N SER A 181 21.12 -6.83 -9.63
CA SER A 181 22.30 -6.00 -9.84
C SER A 181 22.42 -5.68 -11.32
N GLU A 182 22.89 -4.48 -11.63
CA GLU A 182 23.28 -4.14 -13.02
C GLU A 182 24.38 -5.10 -13.54
N ALA A 183 25.29 -5.51 -12.66
CA ALA A 183 26.34 -6.47 -13.00
C ALA A 183 25.80 -7.87 -13.38
N PHE A 184 24.59 -8.23 -12.94
CA PHE A 184 23.94 -9.48 -13.32
C PHE A 184 23.08 -9.33 -14.60
N GLY A 185 22.90 -8.09 -15.08
CA GLY A 185 22.07 -7.80 -16.25
C GLY A 185 20.56 -7.99 -16.03
N ASN A 186 20.11 -8.11 -14.77
CA ASN A 186 18.72 -8.32 -14.40
C ASN A 186 18.08 -7.12 -13.71
N LEU A 187 18.76 -5.98 -13.72
CA LEU A 187 18.31 -4.69 -13.22
C LEU A 187 18.72 -3.61 -14.22
N ALA A 188 17.79 -2.76 -14.59
CA ALA A 188 18.02 -1.62 -15.49
C ALA A 188 17.31 -0.37 -14.95
N ASN A 189 17.69 0.80 -15.47
CA ASN A 189 17.05 2.08 -15.15
C ASN A 189 16.93 2.35 -13.64
N LEU A 190 17.96 2.03 -12.88
CA LEU A 190 18.00 2.22 -11.43
C LEU A 190 17.86 3.70 -11.07
N VAL A 191 16.88 4.00 -10.22
CA VAL A 191 16.71 5.30 -9.56
C VAL A 191 16.80 5.09 -8.06
N LEU A 192 17.83 5.63 -7.45
CA LEU A 192 17.98 5.70 -5.99
C LEU A 192 17.58 7.11 -5.53
N GLN A 193 16.52 7.21 -4.77
CA GLN A 193 16.04 8.47 -4.24
C GLN A 193 16.12 8.47 -2.71
N GLN A 194 16.86 9.42 -2.17
CA GLN A 194 16.89 9.74 -0.76
C GLN A 194 16.14 11.05 -0.52
N SER A 195 15.26 11.09 0.46
CA SER A 195 14.53 12.30 0.83
C SER A 195 14.38 12.41 2.33
N ASP A 196 14.70 13.57 2.85
CA ASP A 196 14.40 14.02 4.21
C ASP A 196 13.42 15.21 4.24
N ALA A 197 12.77 15.50 3.11
CA ALA A 197 11.87 16.64 2.97
C ALA A 197 10.76 16.67 4.04
N ASP A 198 10.23 15.50 4.39
CA ASP A 198 9.20 15.35 5.43
C ASP A 198 9.77 14.81 6.74
N PHE A 199 11.09 14.68 6.86
CA PHE A 199 11.71 14.05 8.01
C PHE A 199 11.40 14.79 9.31
N LYS A 200 10.94 14.03 10.31
CA LYS A 200 10.69 14.47 11.67
C LYS A 200 11.25 13.46 12.66
N ASN A 201 11.87 13.94 13.73
CA ASN A 201 12.45 13.08 14.76
C ASN A 201 11.98 13.39 16.17
N VAL A 202 11.25 14.49 16.37
CA VAL A 202 10.67 14.85 17.67
C VAL A 202 9.20 15.17 17.49
N ALA A 203 8.33 14.54 18.26
CA ALA A 203 6.90 14.86 18.28
C ALA A 203 6.49 15.55 19.57
N PHE A 204 5.76 16.64 19.41
CA PHE A 204 4.99 17.30 20.46
C PHE A 204 3.55 16.83 20.33
N VAL A 205 3.08 16.03 21.27
CA VAL A 205 1.74 15.45 21.23
C VAL A 205 0.84 16.17 22.21
N GLY A 206 -0.20 16.79 21.69
CA GLY A 206 -1.22 17.46 22.51
C GLY A 206 -2.44 16.57 22.68
N GLY A 207 -2.66 16.09 23.89
CA GLY A 207 -3.82 15.29 24.29
C GLY A 207 -5.04 16.12 24.66
N GLU A 208 -5.86 15.58 25.57
CA GLU A 208 -7.08 16.18 26.09
C GLU A 208 -6.80 17.49 26.86
N GLY A 209 -7.81 18.36 26.91
CA GLY A 209 -7.80 19.65 27.61
C GLY A 209 -7.69 20.84 26.67
N ASP A 210 -7.90 22.03 27.24
CA ASP A 210 -7.82 23.30 26.54
C ASP A 210 -6.85 24.27 27.22
N GLY A 211 -6.17 25.07 26.41
CA GLY A 211 -5.25 26.11 26.91
C GLY A 211 -4.16 25.52 27.78
N SER A 212 -4.03 26.05 29.01
CA SER A 212 -2.99 25.63 30.00
C SER A 212 -3.30 24.29 30.67
N GLU A 213 -4.51 23.76 30.54
CA GLU A 213 -4.90 22.47 31.13
C GLU A 213 -4.67 21.31 30.13
N ARG A 214 -4.33 21.62 28.91
CA ARG A 214 -4.04 20.61 27.91
C ARG A 214 -2.79 19.84 28.25
N ILE A 215 -2.87 18.52 28.16
CA ILE A 215 -1.75 17.62 28.47
C ILE A 215 -0.86 17.52 27.23
N PHE A 216 0.43 17.76 27.39
CA PHE A 216 1.43 17.64 26.35
C PHE A 216 2.49 16.63 26.74
N VAL A 217 2.91 15.82 25.78
CA VAL A 217 4.09 14.96 25.91
C VAL A 217 5.02 15.18 24.73
N VAL A 218 6.30 14.93 24.96
CA VAL A 218 7.34 14.98 23.91
C VAL A 218 7.93 13.59 23.77
N CYS A 219 8.08 13.10 22.56
CA CYS A 219 8.67 11.78 22.29
C CYS A 219 9.53 11.80 21.01
N GLY A 220 10.21 10.68 20.74
CA GLY A 220 11.19 10.56 19.67
C GLY A 220 12.60 10.88 20.17
N ASP A 221 13.45 11.42 19.29
CA ASP A 221 14.82 11.83 19.65
C ASP A 221 14.82 13.17 20.38
N THR A 222 14.45 13.12 21.66
CA THR A 222 14.36 14.33 22.52
C THR A 222 15.71 14.98 22.78
N THR A 223 16.81 14.32 22.43
CA THR A 223 18.18 14.83 22.60
C THR A 223 18.68 15.61 21.37
N ALA A 224 17.97 15.52 20.25
CA ALA A 224 18.32 16.27 19.04
C ALA A 224 18.22 17.77 19.28
N GLU A 225 19.22 18.53 18.82
CA GLU A 225 19.32 19.97 18.96
C GLU A 225 19.69 20.65 17.62
N GLY A 226 19.44 21.96 17.51
CA GLY A 226 19.82 22.77 16.38
C GLY A 226 19.24 22.27 15.06
N LEU A 227 20.07 22.17 14.03
CA LEU A 227 19.64 21.72 12.68
C LEU A 227 19.32 20.21 12.61
N ALA A 228 19.73 19.44 13.61
CA ALA A 228 19.39 18.01 13.67
C ALA A 228 17.98 17.76 14.26
N ARG A 229 17.34 18.79 14.82
CA ARG A 229 16.03 18.69 15.44
C ARG A 229 14.93 19.10 14.46
N HIS A 230 14.08 18.14 14.10
CA HIS A 230 12.95 18.31 13.21
C HIS A 230 11.66 17.95 13.94
N GLU A 231 10.83 18.94 14.20
CA GLU A 231 9.67 18.81 15.08
C GLU A 231 8.37 18.55 14.32
N LEU A 232 7.51 17.71 14.91
CA LEU A 232 6.15 17.44 14.45
C LEU A 232 5.18 17.77 15.59
N PHE A 233 4.15 18.53 15.31
CA PHE A 233 3.02 18.64 16.23
C PHE A 233 1.96 17.59 15.88
N VAL A 234 1.52 16.84 16.90
CA VAL A 234 0.48 15.83 16.79
C VAL A 234 -0.70 16.25 17.66
N ASP A 235 -1.84 16.53 17.03
CA ASP A 235 -3.09 16.78 17.75
C ASP A 235 -3.75 15.43 18.06
N ALA A 236 -3.77 15.07 19.35
CA ALA A 236 -4.34 13.82 19.87
C ALA A 236 -5.48 14.09 20.86
N ARG A 237 -6.32 15.12 20.62
CA ARG A 237 -7.51 15.42 21.46
C ARG A 237 -8.59 14.35 21.36
N ASP A 238 -8.55 13.51 20.35
CA ASP A 238 -9.37 12.31 20.21
C ASP A 238 -9.07 11.27 21.29
N LEU A 239 -7.83 11.20 21.78
CA LEU A 239 -7.42 10.34 22.88
C LEU A 239 -7.83 10.98 24.20
N ARG A 240 -8.82 10.39 24.86
CA ARG A 240 -9.32 10.87 26.15
C ARG A 240 -8.80 10.03 27.29
N LYS A 241 -8.51 10.68 28.41
CA LYS A 241 -8.15 9.96 29.63
C LYS A 241 -9.38 9.25 30.20
N GLU A 242 -9.30 7.94 30.37
CA GLU A 242 -10.37 7.15 30.93
C GLU A 242 -10.52 7.34 32.45
N ASN A 243 -11.75 7.13 32.95
CA ASN A 243 -12.01 7.19 34.41
C ASN A 243 -11.21 6.11 35.12
N GLY A 244 -10.34 6.55 36.06
CA GLY A 244 -9.46 5.66 36.81
C GLY A 244 -8.10 5.41 36.19
N GLN A 245 -7.85 5.91 34.99
CA GLN A 245 -6.55 5.83 34.33
C GLN A 245 -5.55 6.79 35.04
N THR A 246 -4.34 6.29 35.27
CA THR A 246 -3.27 7.12 35.84
C THR A 246 -2.78 8.14 34.79
N GLN A 247 -2.21 9.24 35.28
CA GLN A 247 -1.63 10.25 34.38
C GLN A 247 -0.54 9.66 33.50
N THR A 248 0.35 8.86 34.07
CA THR A 248 1.45 8.21 33.37
C THR A 248 0.95 7.28 32.26
N ALA A 249 -0.07 6.46 32.54
CA ALA A 249 -0.64 5.56 31.54
C ALA A 249 -1.27 6.32 30.36
N TYR A 250 -1.89 7.46 30.60
CA TYR A 250 -2.40 8.33 29.54
C TYR A 250 -1.28 8.99 28.74
N GLU A 251 -0.23 9.49 29.40
CA GLU A 251 0.93 10.06 28.72
C GLU A 251 1.66 9.04 27.87
N ASP A 252 1.69 7.76 28.27
CA ASP A 252 2.29 6.69 27.46
C ASP A 252 1.49 6.43 26.18
N ILE A 253 0.16 6.48 26.22
CA ILE A 253 -0.69 6.40 25.01
C ILE A 253 -0.42 7.58 24.06
N LEU A 254 -0.27 8.80 24.62
CA LEU A 254 0.09 9.96 23.80
C LEU A 254 1.47 9.81 23.16
N LYS A 255 2.47 9.27 23.89
CA LYS A 255 3.80 8.99 23.33
C LYS A 255 3.74 7.97 22.21
N GLU A 256 2.97 6.89 22.37
CA GLU A 256 2.78 5.89 21.32
C GLU A 256 2.19 6.50 20.05
N ARG A 257 1.16 7.35 20.17
CA ARG A 257 0.60 8.10 19.04
C ARG A 257 1.67 8.98 18.38
N GLY A 258 2.50 9.65 19.17
CA GLY A 258 3.59 10.49 18.68
C GLY A 258 4.63 9.68 17.91
N LEU A 259 5.06 8.53 18.43
CA LEU A 259 6.01 7.65 17.77
C LEU A 259 5.44 7.06 16.48
N GLN A 260 4.16 6.68 16.48
CA GLN A 260 3.46 6.22 15.28
C GLN A 260 3.47 7.29 14.19
N LYS A 261 3.15 8.55 14.55
CA LYS A 261 3.19 9.67 13.61
C LYS A 261 4.60 10.00 13.13
N LEU A 262 5.63 9.90 13.98
CA LEU A 262 7.02 10.07 13.56
C LEU A 262 7.44 9.00 12.54
N ASN A 263 6.96 7.77 12.65
CA ASN A 263 7.24 6.71 11.68
C ASN A 263 6.74 7.03 10.26
N GLU A 264 5.66 7.81 10.14
CA GLU A 264 5.17 8.30 8.84
C GLU A 264 6.12 9.34 8.22
N HIS A 265 6.94 9.98 9.04
CA HIS A 265 7.88 11.05 8.68
C HIS A 265 9.35 10.63 8.73
N ASN A 266 9.64 9.36 8.61
CA ASN A 266 11.02 8.87 8.52
C ASN A 266 11.73 9.36 7.25
N ARG A 267 13.07 9.38 7.28
CA ARG A 267 13.86 9.55 6.06
C ARG A 267 13.49 8.47 5.07
N LYS A 268 13.13 8.88 3.86
CA LYS A 268 12.69 7.96 2.82
C LYS A 268 13.88 7.62 1.92
N LEU A 269 14.16 6.35 1.81
CA LEU A 269 15.02 5.79 0.78
C LEU A 269 14.14 4.93 -0.10
N SER A 270 13.95 5.31 -1.34
CA SER A 270 13.25 4.50 -2.32
C SER A 270 14.18 4.14 -3.46
N VAL A 271 14.03 2.93 -3.93
CA VAL A 271 14.77 2.42 -5.08
C VAL A 271 13.74 1.94 -6.09
N THR A 272 13.86 2.42 -7.32
CA THR A 272 13.01 1.97 -8.42
C THR A 272 13.91 1.44 -9.52
N PHE A 273 13.55 0.33 -10.13
CA PHE A 273 14.29 -0.25 -11.23
C PHE A 273 13.40 -1.15 -12.09
N ASP A 274 13.82 -1.34 -13.34
CA ASP A 274 13.17 -2.26 -14.26
C ASP A 274 13.78 -3.65 -14.15
N VAL A 275 12.91 -4.67 -14.26
CA VAL A 275 13.27 -6.09 -14.18
C VAL A 275 12.65 -6.87 -15.33
N ASP A 276 13.12 -8.11 -15.53
CA ASP A 276 12.46 -9.03 -16.46
C ASP A 276 11.07 -9.40 -15.90
N PRO A 277 10.00 -9.14 -16.66
CA PRO A 277 8.63 -9.49 -16.22
C PRO A 277 8.42 -10.98 -15.94
N ALA A 278 9.25 -11.87 -16.51
CA ALA A 278 9.10 -13.32 -16.38
C ALA A 278 9.36 -13.83 -14.95
N ASP A 279 10.19 -13.14 -14.20
CA ASP A 279 10.57 -13.56 -12.84
C ASP A 279 9.54 -13.13 -11.79
N PHE A 280 8.76 -12.08 -12.07
CA PHE A 280 7.73 -11.60 -11.15
C PHE A 280 6.55 -12.56 -11.05
N GLY A 281 6.15 -12.90 -9.83
CA GLY A 281 5.11 -13.88 -9.56
C GLY A 281 5.59 -15.33 -9.57
N THR A 282 6.85 -15.59 -9.93
CA THR A 282 7.48 -16.93 -9.93
C THR A 282 8.64 -17.01 -8.95
N ALA A 283 9.61 -16.12 -9.07
CA ALA A 283 10.78 -16.06 -8.19
C ALA A 283 10.56 -15.15 -6.97
N TYR A 284 9.77 -14.13 -7.12
CA TYR A 284 9.38 -13.18 -6.07
C TYR A 284 8.05 -12.52 -6.41
N SER A 285 7.41 -11.91 -5.44
CA SER A 285 6.10 -11.28 -5.55
C SER A 285 6.03 -9.96 -4.79
N LEU A 286 4.92 -9.24 -4.97
CA LEU A 286 4.62 -8.04 -4.19
C LEU A 286 4.61 -8.37 -2.70
N GLY A 287 5.36 -7.59 -1.92
CA GLY A 287 5.53 -7.78 -0.48
C GLY A 287 6.76 -8.59 -0.10
N ASP A 288 7.39 -9.32 -1.03
CA ASP A 288 8.58 -10.09 -0.72
C ASP A 288 9.80 -9.20 -0.49
N THR A 289 10.71 -9.65 0.38
CA THR A 289 12.00 -9.02 0.59
C THR A 289 13.04 -9.65 -0.33
N VAL A 290 13.67 -8.84 -1.16
CA VAL A 290 14.67 -9.24 -2.16
C VAL A 290 16.01 -8.59 -1.88
N CYS A 291 17.08 -9.06 -2.51
CA CYS A 291 18.43 -8.55 -2.34
C CYS A 291 18.82 -7.70 -3.56
N CYS A 292 19.07 -6.42 -3.35
CA CYS A 292 19.62 -5.52 -4.36
C CYS A 292 21.10 -5.24 -4.07
N ILE A 293 21.98 -5.45 -5.04
CA ILE A 293 23.42 -5.28 -4.92
C ILE A 293 23.85 -4.14 -5.83
N LEU A 294 24.36 -3.07 -5.23
CA LEU A 294 24.84 -1.86 -5.88
C LEU A 294 26.38 -1.80 -5.70
N PRO A 295 27.18 -2.41 -6.58
CA PRO A 295 28.61 -2.52 -6.39
C PRO A 295 29.33 -1.16 -6.41
N GLU A 296 28.85 -0.22 -7.24
CA GLU A 296 29.44 1.12 -7.36
C GLU A 296 29.29 1.94 -6.08
N ASP A 297 28.19 1.74 -5.34
CA ASP A 297 27.94 2.37 -4.05
C ASP A 297 28.47 1.55 -2.87
N GLY A 298 29.00 0.35 -3.12
CA GLY A 298 29.42 -0.59 -2.08
C GLY A 298 28.28 -1.07 -1.19
N LEU A 299 27.05 -1.08 -1.70
CA LEU A 299 25.83 -1.36 -0.95
C LEU A 299 25.23 -2.72 -1.31
N LYS A 300 24.76 -3.40 -0.27
CA LYS A 300 23.88 -4.55 -0.37
C LYS A 300 22.62 -4.27 0.44
N LEU A 301 21.49 -4.21 -0.23
CA LEU A 301 20.22 -3.81 0.34
C LEU A 301 19.27 -5.03 0.39
N PHE A 302 18.70 -5.29 1.55
CA PHE A 302 17.56 -6.19 1.67
C PHE A 302 16.31 -5.33 1.72
N VAL A 303 15.44 -5.47 0.73
CA VAL A 303 14.42 -4.49 0.41
C VAL A 303 13.10 -5.18 0.07
N ARG A 304 12.00 -4.63 0.58
CA ARG A 304 10.66 -5.13 0.25
C ARG A 304 10.20 -4.59 -1.09
N VAL A 305 9.62 -5.43 -1.91
CA VAL A 305 8.89 -5.03 -3.12
C VAL A 305 7.56 -4.41 -2.67
N ILE A 306 7.50 -3.08 -2.62
CA ILE A 306 6.31 -2.34 -2.13
C ILE A 306 5.34 -1.96 -3.23
N ALA A 307 5.79 -1.92 -4.47
CA ALA A 307 4.93 -1.72 -5.63
C ALA A 307 5.54 -2.37 -6.87
N PHE A 308 4.68 -2.69 -7.81
CA PHE A 308 5.08 -2.93 -9.18
C PHE A 308 4.17 -2.15 -10.13
N GLU A 309 4.74 -1.75 -11.26
CA GLU A 309 4.03 -1.15 -12.36
C GLU A 309 4.32 -1.93 -13.64
N GLU A 310 3.29 -2.47 -14.25
CA GLU A 310 3.36 -3.09 -15.56
C GLU A 310 2.81 -2.12 -16.59
N THR A 311 3.64 -1.72 -17.55
CA THR A 311 3.25 -0.89 -18.67
C THR A 311 3.20 -1.72 -19.95
N ILE A 312 2.21 -1.45 -20.79
CA ILE A 312 2.11 -1.98 -22.14
C ILE A 312 2.00 -0.79 -23.08
N GLU A 313 2.94 -0.70 -24.01
CA GLU A 313 2.97 0.31 -25.05
C GLU A 313 3.59 -0.31 -26.31
N ASP A 314 3.02 -0.04 -27.49
CA ASP A 314 3.47 -0.60 -28.75
C ASP A 314 3.68 -2.13 -28.74
N ASN A 315 2.78 -2.87 -28.08
CA ASN A 315 2.87 -4.33 -27.87
C ASN A 315 4.11 -4.79 -27.08
N ARG A 316 4.80 -3.90 -26.41
CA ARG A 316 5.90 -4.23 -25.48
C ARG A 316 5.39 -4.13 -24.05
N THR A 317 5.80 -5.07 -23.23
CA THR A 317 5.52 -5.06 -21.80
C THR A 317 6.82 -4.75 -21.07
N ALA A 318 6.75 -3.75 -20.18
CA ALA A 318 7.81 -3.46 -19.22
C ALA A 318 7.25 -3.62 -17.80
N LEU A 319 8.10 -4.03 -16.88
CA LEU A 319 7.78 -4.15 -15.46
C LEU A 319 8.81 -3.37 -14.63
N SER A 320 8.33 -2.41 -13.89
CA SER A 320 9.11 -1.63 -12.95
C SER A 320 8.73 -2.00 -11.52
N LEU A 321 9.73 -2.18 -10.67
CA LEU A 321 9.54 -2.43 -9.24
C LEU A 321 9.89 -1.19 -8.44
N THR A 322 9.07 -0.88 -7.44
CA THR A 322 9.41 0.06 -6.39
C THR A 322 9.70 -0.71 -5.11
N ILE A 323 10.83 -0.40 -4.51
CA ILE A 323 11.29 -1.06 -3.30
C ILE A 323 11.18 -0.07 -2.12
N GLY A 324 10.74 -0.58 -0.98
CA GLY A 324 10.61 0.19 0.25
C GLY A 324 11.92 0.37 0.99
N THR A 325 11.84 1.00 2.17
CA THR A 325 12.97 1.34 3.03
C THR A 325 13.89 0.14 3.24
N PRO A 326 15.15 0.18 2.78
CA PRO A 326 16.04 -0.96 2.82
C PRO A 326 16.71 -1.13 4.18
N VAL A 327 17.03 -2.38 4.52
CA VAL A 327 18.06 -2.68 5.51
C VAL A 327 19.41 -2.65 4.78
N ILE A 328 20.23 -1.66 5.10
CA ILE A 328 21.52 -1.40 4.42
C ILE A 328 22.60 -2.29 5.02
N GLN A 329 23.31 -3.05 4.18
CA GLN A 329 24.55 -3.72 4.54
C GLN A 329 25.67 -3.23 3.60
N THR A 330 26.79 -2.80 4.18
CA THR A 330 27.95 -2.38 3.39
C THR A 330 28.67 -3.60 2.83
N ILE A 331 28.99 -3.60 1.53
CA ILE A 331 29.81 -4.64 0.92
C ILE A 331 31.27 -4.43 1.38
N GLY A 332 31.82 -5.38 2.10
CA GLY A 332 33.23 -5.35 2.51
C GLY A 332 33.57 -4.82 3.89
N GLY A 333 32.57 -4.62 4.74
CA GLY A 333 32.76 -4.33 6.17
C GLY A 333 33.15 -5.58 6.95
N ASN A 334 34.42 -6.03 6.83
CA ASN A 334 35.05 -6.85 7.87
C ASN A 334 35.37 -5.92 9.05
N LYS A 335 34.64 -6.09 10.15
CA LYS A 335 35.21 -6.00 11.51
C LYS A 335 34.50 -6.98 12.40
#